data_52e83bad3690677fbf34017b0626b508
#
_entry.id   52e83bad3690677fbf34017b0626b508
#
_cell.length_a   1.000
_cell.length_b   1.000
_cell.length_c   1.000
_cell.angle_alpha   90.00
_cell.angle_beta   90.00
_cell.angle_gamma   90.00
#
_symmetry.space_group_name_H-M   'P 1'
#
loop_
_entity.id
_entity.type
_entity.pdbx_description
1 polymer ?
#
loop_
_entity_poly.entity_id
_entity_poly.type
_entity_poly.pdbx_seq_one_letter_code
_entity_poly.pdbx_strand_id
1 'polypeptide(L)'
;MKSKKKIVLAYSGGLDTSIILKWLQENYDAEVICYTADIGQEIDRNKIFRNAKKLGVKNIIIQDLKDIFVKDYVYPMIRGHAIYEGVYLLGTSIARPLIAKDQIRIAKKFNAYAVSHGSTGKGNDQVRFELGYHYFGPKIKVIAPWRIWKLKSRSDLINYAKKNKIEIPKDKKGAPPFSVDDNIFHTSTEGKLLENPKNSAPDFIFQRTVSPEKAPNKSSIVKIDFKSGDPIAVNGKKFSPSKLLGKLNYIAGKNAVGRVDLVENRFIGIKSRGVYETPGGTLLMHAHRAIESVTLDKDTMHKKEKIMPRYAELIYNGYWFSKERFKLQRIVDLKRSKVNGSVKLRLYKGNVIIHSRITKSSAYSMKKVSFEENKTFNKSNVERFINFHKKKLK
;
A
#
# COMPACT_ATOMS: atom_id res chain seq x y z
N MET A 1 -13.29 40.96 -15.04
CA MET A 1 -13.65 39.54 -15.21
C MET A 1 -13.53 38.84 -13.88
N LYS A 2 -14.58 38.18 -13.39
CA LYS A 2 -14.46 37.32 -12.19
C LYS A 2 -13.47 36.21 -12.49
N SER A 3 -12.47 36.00 -11.62
CA SER A 3 -11.53 34.90 -11.78
C SER A 3 -12.28 33.56 -11.74
N LYS A 4 -12.03 32.68 -12.72
CA LYS A 4 -12.64 31.34 -12.74
C LYS A 4 -12.32 30.58 -11.45
N LYS A 5 -13.27 29.79 -10.96
CA LYS A 5 -13.01 28.84 -9.86
C LYS A 5 -11.91 27.87 -10.26
N LYS A 6 -11.02 27.54 -9.33
CA LYS A 6 -9.97 26.53 -9.58
C LYS A 6 -10.33 25.21 -8.91
N ILE A 7 -10.16 24.11 -9.62
CA ILE A 7 -10.38 22.74 -9.10
C ILE A 7 -9.12 21.92 -9.34
N VAL A 8 -8.59 21.29 -8.28
CA VAL A 8 -7.47 20.36 -8.42
C VAL A 8 -8.01 18.95 -8.56
N LEU A 9 -7.78 18.33 -9.71
CA LEU A 9 -8.21 16.97 -10.03
C LEU A 9 -7.05 15.99 -9.85
N ALA A 10 -7.27 14.91 -9.07
CA ALA A 10 -6.41 13.73 -9.12
C ALA A 10 -6.53 13.08 -10.51
N TYR A 11 -5.48 13.23 -11.33
CA TYR A 11 -5.50 12.92 -12.74
C TYR A 11 -4.47 11.85 -13.10
N SER A 12 -4.92 10.74 -13.65
CA SER A 12 -4.06 9.64 -14.09
C SER A 12 -3.69 9.68 -15.59
N GLY A 13 -4.32 10.56 -16.37
CA GLY A 13 -4.20 10.56 -17.84
C GLY A 13 -5.03 9.48 -18.54
N GLY A 14 -5.76 8.66 -17.80
CA GLY A 14 -6.67 7.63 -18.32
C GLY A 14 -8.03 8.18 -18.73
N LEU A 15 -8.86 7.29 -19.28
CA LEU A 15 -10.19 7.63 -19.82
C LEU A 15 -11.07 8.31 -18.77
N ASP A 16 -11.28 7.67 -17.63
CA ASP A 16 -12.23 8.14 -16.62
C ASP A 16 -11.84 9.52 -16.07
N THR A 17 -10.55 9.73 -15.77
CA THR A 17 -10.09 11.02 -15.26
C THR A 17 -10.09 12.11 -16.35
N SER A 18 -9.97 11.75 -17.63
CA SER A 18 -10.10 12.70 -18.75
C SER A 18 -11.56 13.10 -18.99
N ILE A 19 -12.51 12.16 -18.79
CA ILE A 19 -13.95 12.48 -18.80
C ILE A 19 -14.29 13.41 -17.62
N ILE A 20 -13.79 13.11 -16.42
CA ILE A 20 -13.98 13.94 -15.23
C ILE A 20 -13.42 15.36 -15.45
N LEU A 21 -12.21 15.46 -16.01
CA LEU A 21 -11.60 16.74 -16.34
C LEU A 21 -12.54 17.61 -17.19
N LYS A 22 -13.02 17.07 -18.30
CA LYS A 22 -13.91 17.79 -19.21
C LYS A 22 -15.24 18.12 -18.57
N TRP A 23 -15.83 17.18 -17.82
CA TRP A 23 -17.07 17.37 -17.10
C TRP A 23 -16.98 18.49 -16.03
N LEU A 24 -15.85 18.57 -15.30
CA LEU A 24 -15.61 19.64 -14.33
C LEU A 24 -15.53 21.03 -14.99
N GLN A 25 -14.88 21.13 -16.15
CA GLN A 25 -14.80 22.38 -16.91
C GLN A 25 -16.18 22.87 -17.35
N GLU A 26 -17.06 21.97 -17.84
CA GLU A 26 -18.39 22.30 -18.32
C GLU A 26 -19.37 22.63 -17.21
N ASN A 27 -19.39 21.87 -16.12
CA ASN A 27 -20.41 21.97 -15.08
C ASN A 27 -20.10 23.01 -13.98
N TYR A 28 -18.83 23.42 -13.86
CA TYR A 28 -18.42 24.38 -12.83
C TYR A 28 -17.84 25.68 -13.39
N ASP A 29 -17.76 25.82 -14.72
CA ASP A 29 -17.01 26.92 -15.38
C ASP A 29 -15.65 27.16 -14.72
N ALA A 30 -14.89 26.08 -14.51
CA ALA A 30 -13.71 26.08 -13.70
C ALA A 30 -12.41 25.90 -14.52
N GLU A 31 -11.35 26.53 -14.05
CA GLU A 31 -10.00 26.16 -14.42
C GLU A 31 -9.61 24.89 -13.66
N VAL A 32 -9.37 23.78 -14.38
CA VAL A 32 -8.95 22.52 -13.76
C VAL A 32 -7.43 22.44 -13.78
N ILE A 33 -6.85 22.14 -12.61
CA ILE A 33 -5.44 21.85 -12.41
C ILE A 33 -5.32 20.32 -12.32
N CYS A 34 -4.61 19.71 -13.26
CA CYS A 34 -4.34 18.27 -13.24
C CYS A 34 -3.18 17.97 -12.31
N TYR A 35 -3.41 17.13 -11.31
CA TYR A 35 -2.43 16.69 -10.34
C TYR A 35 -2.24 15.18 -10.42
N THR A 36 -1.00 14.72 -10.59
CA THR A 36 -0.61 13.32 -10.61
C THR A 36 0.45 13.08 -9.54
N ALA A 37 0.17 12.16 -8.62
CA ALA A 37 1.17 11.66 -7.66
C ALA A 37 1.94 10.49 -8.30
N ASP A 38 3.25 10.64 -8.42
CA ASP A 38 4.16 9.55 -8.78
C ASP A 38 4.56 8.82 -7.49
N ILE A 39 3.91 7.69 -7.24
CA ILE A 39 4.20 6.78 -6.11
C ILE A 39 4.79 5.44 -6.60
N GLY A 40 5.33 5.43 -7.83
CA GLY A 40 6.04 4.32 -8.46
C GLY A 40 5.18 3.39 -9.30
N GLN A 41 3.97 3.80 -9.67
CA GLN A 41 3.21 3.22 -10.78
C GLN A 41 3.90 3.58 -12.11
N GLU A 42 3.60 2.82 -13.16
CA GLU A 42 4.06 3.18 -14.49
C GLU A 42 3.36 4.47 -14.96
N ILE A 43 4.14 5.52 -15.22
CA ILE A 43 3.65 6.83 -15.64
C ILE A 43 4.21 7.19 -17.01
N ASP A 44 3.34 7.26 -18.02
CA ASP A 44 3.66 7.93 -19.27
C ASP A 44 3.41 9.44 -19.13
N ARG A 45 4.46 10.17 -18.72
CA ARG A 45 4.40 11.64 -18.53
C ARG A 45 3.97 12.35 -19.80
N ASN A 46 4.46 11.93 -20.95
CA ASN A 46 4.13 12.54 -22.23
C ASN A 46 2.65 12.39 -22.56
N LYS A 47 2.08 11.22 -22.30
CA LYS A 47 0.65 10.96 -22.49
C LYS A 47 -0.19 11.81 -21.55
N ILE A 48 0.17 11.91 -20.27
CA ILE A 48 -0.52 12.76 -19.28
C ILE A 48 -0.53 14.21 -19.75
N PHE A 49 0.63 14.76 -20.13
CA PHE A 49 0.72 16.15 -20.62
C PHE A 49 -0.06 16.34 -21.91
N ARG A 50 0.08 15.45 -22.88
CA ARG A 50 -0.64 15.52 -24.17
C ARG A 50 -2.14 15.50 -23.97
N ASN A 51 -2.67 14.55 -23.20
CA ASN A 51 -4.11 14.39 -22.98
C ASN A 51 -4.71 15.58 -22.22
N ALA A 52 -4.04 16.05 -21.15
CA ALA A 52 -4.51 17.23 -20.42
C ALA A 52 -4.47 18.51 -21.26
N LYS A 53 -3.38 18.74 -22.03
CA LYS A 53 -3.27 19.91 -22.93
C LYS A 53 -4.30 19.93 -24.04
N LYS A 54 -4.62 18.76 -24.64
CA LYS A 54 -5.70 18.64 -25.65
C LYS A 54 -7.05 19.07 -25.08
N LEU A 55 -7.28 18.93 -23.78
CA LEU A 55 -8.48 19.37 -23.07
C LEU A 55 -8.35 20.79 -22.49
N GLY A 56 -7.36 21.56 -22.92
CA GLY A 56 -7.19 22.98 -22.54
C GLY A 56 -6.65 23.22 -21.14
N VAL A 57 -6.02 22.23 -20.50
CA VAL A 57 -5.44 22.40 -19.17
C VAL A 57 -4.13 23.17 -19.26
N LYS A 58 -4.01 24.25 -18.47
CA LYS A 58 -2.80 25.08 -18.37
C LYS A 58 -1.82 24.56 -17.33
N ASN A 59 -2.32 24.11 -16.20
CA ASN A 59 -1.53 23.68 -15.04
C ASN A 59 -1.60 22.16 -14.85
N ILE A 60 -0.48 21.49 -15.14
CA ILE A 60 -0.31 20.03 -15.02
C ILE A 60 0.88 19.78 -14.09
N ILE A 61 0.65 19.11 -12.98
CA ILE A 61 1.63 18.89 -11.92
C ILE A 61 1.81 17.39 -11.74
N ILE A 62 3.03 16.90 -11.90
CA ILE A 62 3.42 15.51 -11.58
C ILE A 62 4.43 15.58 -10.43
N GLN A 63 4.04 15.12 -9.26
CA GLN A 63 4.83 15.17 -8.05
C GLN A 63 5.46 13.81 -7.75
N ASP A 64 6.79 13.74 -7.68
CA ASP A 64 7.49 12.52 -7.22
C ASP A 64 7.36 12.37 -5.70
N LEU A 65 6.67 11.32 -5.28
CA LEU A 65 6.41 11.00 -3.88
C LEU A 65 6.91 9.59 -3.48
N LYS A 66 7.68 8.92 -4.33
CA LYS A 66 8.09 7.52 -4.13
C LYS A 66 8.82 7.27 -2.82
N ASP A 67 9.82 8.08 -2.51
CA ASP A 67 10.59 7.91 -1.26
C ASP A 67 9.75 8.26 -0.02
N ILE A 68 8.91 9.30 -0.10
CA ILE A 68 7.97 9.67 0.96
C ILE A 68 6.97 8.54 1.19
N PHE A 69 6.40 7.97 0.13
CA PHE A 69 5.46 6.86 0.21
C PHE A 69 6.06 5.65 0.94
N VAL A 70 7.27 5.26 0.56
CA VAL A 70 7.91 4.09 1.18
C VAL A 70 8.32 4.39 2.61
N LYS A 71 8.96 5.53 2.88
CA LYS A 71 9.49 5.87 4.20
C LYS A 71 8.39 6.13 5.24
N ASP A 72 7.36 6.93 4.85
CA ASP A 72 6.41 7.47 5.81
C ASP A 72 5.07 6.69 5.84
N TYR A 73 4.84 5.78 4.88
CA TYR A 73 3.60 4.98 4.82
C TYR A 73 3.90 3.47 4.81
N VAL A 74 4.78 2.98 3.93
CA VAL A 74 5.09 1.54 3.87
C VAL A 74 5.84 1.09 5.12
N TYR A 75 6.93 1.76 5.51
CA TYR A 75 7.74 1.32 6.65
C TYR A 75 6.98 1.33 7.98
N PRO A 76 6.20 2.37 8.35
CA PRO A 76 5.36 2.31 9.55
C PRO A 76 4.37 1.15 9.54
N MET A 77 3.77 0.86 8.40
CA MET A 77 2.83 -0.26 8.23
C MET A 77 3.56 -1.62 8.40
N ILE A 78 4.76 -1.78 7.80
CA ILE A 78 5.59 -2.99 7.98
C ILE A 78 5.99 -3.16 9.44
N ARG A 79 6.42 -2.10 10.14
CA ARG A 79 6.72 -2.17 11.57
C ARG A 79 5.50 -2.58 12.42
N GLY A 80 4.29 -2.19 12.00
CA GLY A 80 3.04 -2.60 12.63
C GLY A 80 2.60 -4.02 12.29
N HIS A 81 3.29 -4.72 11.39
CA HIS A 81 2.87 -6.00 10.80
C HIS A 81 1.40 -5.96 10.34
N ALA A 82 0.97 -4.80 9.80
CA ALA A 82 -0.42 -4.58 9.44
C ALA A 82 -0.81 -5.47 8.25
N ILE A 83 -1.67 -6.44 8.52
CA ILE A 83 -2.21 -7.37 7.54
C ILE A 83 -3.73 -7.38 7.72
N TYR A 84 -4.47 -6.96 6.69
CA TYR A 84 -5.92 -6.98 6.74
C TYR A 84 -6.43 -8.36 6.35
N GLU A 85 -7.40 -8.87 7.15
CA GLU A 85 -8.00 -10.21 6.97
C GLU A 85 -6.97 -11.34 6.79
N GLY A 86 -5.82 -11.21 7.47
CA GLY A 86 -4.79 -12.25 7.53
C GLY A 86 -3.84 -12.33 6.35
N VAL A 87 -4.10 -11.64 5.22
CA VAL A 87 -3.29 -11.78 4.00
C VAL A 87 -3.00 -10.48 3.25
N TYR A 88 -3.86 -9.46 3.32
CA TYR A 88 -3.74 -8.25 2.52
C TYR A 88 -2.80 -7.21 3.14
N LEU A 89 -1.74 -6.86 2.42
CA LEU A 89 -0.70 -5.91 2.85
C LEU A 89 -1.04 -4.43 2.59
N LEU A 90 -2.30 -4.07 2.40
CA LEU A 90 -2.83 -2.70 2.43
C LEU A 90 -2.25 -1.70 1.42
N GLY A 91 -1.67 -2.16 0.31
CA GLY A 91 -0.92 -1.31 -0.62
C GLY A 91 -1.72 -0.15 -1.23
N THR A 92 -2.98 -0.39 -1.62
CA THR A 92 -3.88 0.66 -2.09
C THR A 92 -4.34 1.57 -0.94
N SER A 93 -4.57 0.98 0.25
CA SER A 93 -5.10 1.70 1.40
C SER A 93 -4.16 2.78 1.93
N ILE A 94 -2.84 2.54 1.89
CA ILE A 94 -1.83 3.52 2.33
C ILE A 94 -1.47 4.57 1.27
N ALA A 95 -1.79 4.31 0.00
CA ALA A 95 -1.51 5.24 -1.09
C ALA A 95 -2.42 6.47 -1.08
N ARG A 96 -3.73 6.27 -0.89
CA ARG A 96 -4.72 7.35 -0.97
C ARG A 96 -4.53 8.47 0.06
N PRO A 97 -4.20 8.19 1.34
CA PRO A 97 -3.88 9.23 2.31
C PRO A 97 -2.72 10.15 1.90
N LEU A 98 -1.65 9.61 1.32
CA LEU A 98 -0.54 10.41 0.82
C LEU A 98 -0.97 11.30 -0.35
N ILE A 99 -1.65 10.71 -1.34
CA ILE A 99 -2.14 11.44 -2.52
C ILE A 99 -3.07 12.57 -2.09
N ALA A 100 -4.02 12.30 -1.18
CA ALA A 100 -4.95 13.30 -0.66
C ALA A 100 -4.23 14.44 0.07
N LYS A 101 -3.25 14.13 0.92
CA LYS A 101 -2.42 15.13 1.62
C LYS A 101 -1.74 16.06 0.63
N ASP A 102 -1.08 15.52 -0.38
CA ASP A 102 -0.32 16.32 -1.33
C ASP A 102 -1.24 17.09 -2.28
N GLN A 103 -2.37 16.51 -2.70
CA GLN A 103 -3.38 17.19 -3.51
C GLN A 103 -3.96 18.41 -2.78
N ILE A 104 -4.24 18.32 -1.47
CA ILE A 104 -4.68 19.47 -0.67
C ILE A 104 -3.57 20.52 -0.55
N ARG A 105 -2.29 20.13 -0.44
CA ARG A 105 -1.16 21.07 -0.49
C ARG A 105 -1.15 21.86 -1.80
N ILE A 106 -1.35 21.18 -2.93
CA ILE A 106 -1.48 21.83 -4.24
C ILE A 106 -2.72 22.72 -4.30
N ALA A 107 -3.87 22.25 -3.79
CA ALA A 107 -5.10 23.04 -3.75
C ALA A 107 -4.92 24.35 -2.98
N LYS A 108 -4.27 24.32 -1.84
CA LYS A 108 -3.92 25.52 -1.05
C LYS A 108 -2.99 26.45 -1.82
N LYS A 109 -1.94 25.91 -2.49
CA LYS A 109 -0.99 26.70 -3.29
C LYS A 109 -1.68 27.48 -4.40
N PHE A 110 -2.70 26.91 -5.04
CA PHE A 110 -3.45 27.55 -6.12
C PHE A 110 -4.69 28.31 -5.66
N ASN A 111 -4.95 28.39 -4.35
CA ASN A 111 -6.18 28.92 -3.79
C ASN A 111 -7.42 28.30 -4.43
N ALA A 112 -7.44 26.97 -4.53
CA ALA A 112 -8.48 26.22 -5.23
C ALA A 112 -9.78 26.19 -4.43
N TYR A 113 -10.89 26.33 -5.13
CA TYR A 113 -12.25 26.21 -4.58
C TYR A 113 -12.57 24.78 -4.15
N ALA A 114 -12.06 23.78 -4.90
CA ALA A 114 -12.37 22.38 -4.66
C ALA A 114 -11.22 21.45 -5.08
N VAL A 115 -11.29 20.23 -4.56
CA VAL A 115 -10.55 19.05 -5.07
C VAL A 115 -11.51 18.05 -5.66
N SER A 116 -11.02 17.22 -6.59
CA SER A 116 -11.80 16.14 -7.21
C SER A 116 -10.97 14.87 -7.36
N HIS A 117 -11.64 13.72 -7.32
CA HIS A 117 -11.06 12.39 -7.53
C HIS A 117 -11.94 11.54 -8.46
N GLY A 118 -11.34 10.50 -9.04
CA GLY A 118 -12.02 9.57 -9.96
C GLY A 118 -12.50 8.25 -9.32
N SER A 119 -12.51 8.17 -7.98
CA SER A 119 -12.94 6.95 -7.29
C SER A 119 -14.44 6.70 -7.47
N THR A 120 -14.79 5.43 -7.80
CA THR A 120 -16.17 5.02 -8.00
C THR A 120 -16.95 4.94 -6.69
N GLY A 121 -18.29 5.06 -6.75
CA GLY A 121 -19.15 5.03 -5.57
C GLY A 121 -19.20 3.68 -4.82
N LYS A 122 -18.70 2.60 -5.43
CA LYS A 122 -18.66 1.24 -4.85
C LYS A 122 -17.31 0.88 -4.23
N GLY A 123 -16.29 1.77 -4.33
CA GLY A 123 -14.94 1.51 -3.84
C GLY A 123 -14.64 2.19 -2.50
N ASN A 124 -13.75 1.61 -1.71
CA ASN A 124 -13.25 2.21 -0.47
C ASN A 124 -12.43 3.48 -0.73
N ASP A 125 -11.89 3.65 -1.92
CA ASP A 125 -10.95 4.72 -2.24
C ASP A 125 -11.56 6.12 -2.12
N GLN A 126 -12.85 6.27 -2.42
CA GLN A 126 -13.54 7.53 -2.18
C GLN A 126 -13.48 7.93 -0.69
N VAL A 127 -13.71 6.97 0.22
CA VAL A 127 -13.65 7.21 1.67
C VAL A 127 -12.23 7.62 2.07
N ARG A 128 -11.22 6.90 1.59
CA ARG A 128 -9.80 7.16 1.87
C ARG A 128 -9.36 8.54 1.41
N PHE A 129 -9.76 8.96 0.21
CA PHE A 129 -9.49 10.29 -0.31
C PHE A 129 -10.18 11.37 0.54
N GLU A 130 -11.47 11.23 0.78
CA GLU A 130 -12.26 12.28 1.44
C GLU A 130 -11.92 12.45 2.91
N LEU A 131 -11.64 11.37 3.64
CA LEU A 131 -11.09 11.46 5.01
C LEU A 131 -9.74 12.20 5.03
N GLY A 132 -8.87 11.94 4.04
CA GLY A 132 -7.62 12.67 3.88
C GLY A 132 -7.83 14.15 3.55
N TYR A 133 -8.73 14.46 2.63
CA TYR A 133 -9.07 15.85 2.30
C TYR A 133 -9.66 16.60 3.49
N HIS A 134 -10.59 15.99 4.20
CA HIS A 134 -11.18 16.60 5.38
C HIS A 134 -10.12 16.91 6.45
N TYR A 135 -9.18 16.01 6.67
CA TYR A 135 -8.13 16.20 7.67
C TYR A 135 -7.21 17.39 7.35
N PHE A 136 -6.80 17.55 6.08
CA PHE A 136 -5.83 18.58 5.68
C PHE A 136 -6.45 19.86 5.17
N GLY A 137 -7.71 19.84 4.73
CA GLY A 137 -8.39 20.99 4.13
C GLY A 137 -9.89 20.96 4.35
N PRO A 138 -10.39 21.02 5.61
CA PRO A 138 -11.81 20.85 5.92
C PRO A 138 -12.73 21.91 5.28
N LYS A 139 -12.17 23.06 4.86
CA LYS A 139 -12.91 24.12 4.16
C LYS A 139 -12.90 23.99 2.63
N ILE A 140 -12.07 23.09 2.07
CA ILE A 140 -11.98 22.86 0.62
C ILE A 140 -13.10 21.91 0.21
N LYS A 141 -13.93 22.29 -0.78
CA LYS A 141 -15.00 21.42 -1.27
C LYS A 141 -14.43 20.17 -1.95
N VAL A 142 -15.14 19.06 -1.80
CA VAL A 142 -14.86 17.82 -2.52
C VAL A 142 -15.91 17.61 -3.60
N ILE A 143 -15.47 17.38 -4.83
CA ILE A 143 -16.34 17.08 -5.96
C ILE A 143 -16.02 15.62 -6.36
N ALA A 144 -16.98 14.72 -6.15
CA ALA A 144 -16.89 13.31 -6.51
C ALA A 144 -17.85 13.00 -7.67
N PRO A 145 -17.42 13.14 -8.93
CA PRO A 145 -18.30 13.06 -10.10
C PRO A 145 -19.10 11.76 -10.17
N TRP A 146 -18.50 10.62 -9.85
CA TRP A 146 -19.17 9.33 -9.85
C TRP A 146 -20.43 9.25 -8.96
N ARG A 147 -20.62 10.16 -8.01
CA ARG A 147 -21.83 10.22 -7.18
C ARG A 147 -22.88 11.21 -7.66
N ILE A 148 -22.49 12.17 -8.53
CA ILE A 148 -23.35 13.31 -8.86
C ILE A 148 -23.64 13.47 -10.34
N TRP A 149 -22.82 12.88 -11.24
CA TRP A 149 -23.05 13.00 -12.67
C TRP A 149 -24.13 12.03 -13.18
N LYS A 150 -24.63 12.33 -14.39
CA LYS A 150 -25.68 11.53 -15.04
C LYS A 150 -25.13 10.37 -15.89
N LEU A 151 -23.81 10.21 -15.99
CA LEU A 151 -23.16 9.15 -16.77
C LEU A 151 -23.18 7.84 -15.97
N LYS A 152 -24.22 7.02 -16.17
CA LYS A 152 -24.47 5.83 -15.34
C LYS A 152 -23.85 4.55 -15.88
N SER A 153 -23.58 4.50 -17.19
CA SER A 153 -23.09 3.30 -17.86
C SER A 153 -21.74 3.50 -18.55
N ARG A 154 -21.09 2.40 -18.86
CA ARG A 154 -19.87 2.41 -19.69
C ARG A 154 -20.14 3.03 -21.06
N SER A 155 -21.31 2.77 -21.62
CA SER A 155 -21.73 3.34 -22.91
C SER A 155 -21.86 4.87 -22.83
N ASP A 156 -22.43 5.39 -21.74
CA ASP A 156 -22.53 6.85 -21.53
C ASP A 156 -21.14 7.49 -21.48
N LEU A 157 -20.20 6.87 -20.77
CA LEU A 157 -18.81 7.34 -20.68
C LEU A 157 -18.13 7.34 -22.06
N ILE A 158 -18.31 6.28 -22.85
CA ILE A 158 -17.73 6.17 -24.18
C ILE A 158 -18.34 7.22 -25.11
N ASN A 159 -19.67 7.41 -25.08
CA ASN A 159 -20.37 8.41 -25.90
C ASN A 159 -19.91 9.84 -25.51
N TYR A 160 -19.80 10.12 -24.22
CA TYR A 160 -19.29 11.40 -23.73
C TYR A 160 -17.83 11.62 -24.18
N ALA A 161 -16.99 10.59 -24.11
CA ALA A 161 -15.61 10.65 -24.56
C ALA A 161 -15.51 10.93 -26.07
N LYS A 162 -16.30 10.24 -26.90
CA LYS A 162 -16.35 10.47 -28.35
C LYS A 162 -16.79 11.90 -28.68
N LYS A 163 -17.87 12.39 -28.07
CA LYS A 163 -18.39 13.77 -28.24
C LYS A 163 -17.29 14.82 -27.93
N ASN A 164 -16.49 14.57 -26.90
CA ASN A 164 -15.47 15.51 -26.42
C ASN A 164 -14.06 15.21 -26.97
N LYS A 165 -13.91 14.33 -27.98
CA LYS A 165 -12.62 13.95 -28.60
C LYS A 165 -11.59 13.44 -27.60
N ILE A 166 -12.05 12.77 -26.53
CA ILE A 166 -11.21 12.12 -25.52
C ILE A 166 -10.74 10.77 -26.06
N GLU A 167 -9.45 10.48 -25.97
CA GLU A 167 -8.86 9.23 -26.43
C GLU A 167 -9.40 8.05 -25.64
N ILE A 168 -9.95 7.06 -26.32
CA ILE A 168 -10.46 5.82 -25.74
C ILE A 168 -9.42 4.73 -25.94
N PRO A 169 -8.78 4.21 -24.88
CA PRO A 169 -7.84 3.11 -24.97
C PRO A 169 -8.51 1.87 -25.56
N LYS A 170 -7.89 1.25 -26.56
CA LYS A 170 -8.29 -0.07 -27.10
C LYS A 170 -7.41 -1.11 -26.46
N ASP A 171 -7.98 -2.09 -25.78
CA ASP A 171 -7.22 -3.29 -25.45
C ASP A 171 -7.05 -4.15 -26.73
N LYS A 172 -6.08 -5.06 -26.70
CA LYS A 172 -5.77 -5.93 -27.85
C LYS A 172 -6.94 -6.82 -28.30
N LYS A 173 -8.03 -6.92 -27.52
CA LYS A 173 -9.19 -7.78 -27.75
C LYS A 173 -10.53 -6.99 -27.84
N GLY A 174 -10.49 -5.66 -27.82
CA GLY A 174 -11.69 -4.82 -27.86
C GLY A 174 -12.55 -4.84 -26.60
N ALA A 175 -12.21 -5.64 -25.59
CA ALA A 175 -12.90 -5.69 -24.30
C ALA A 175 -12.30 -4.64 -23.32
N PRO A 176 -13.09 -4.09 -22.39
CA PRO A 176 -12.51 -3.18 -21.38
C PRO A 176 -11.42 -3.90 -20.57
N PRO A 177 -10.30 -3.24 -20.26
CA PRO A 177 -9.22 -3.82 -19.47
C PRO A 177 -9.69 -4.18 -18.07
N PHE A 178 -8.96 -5.07 -17.37
CA PHE A 178 -9.12 -5.24 -15.93
C PHE A 178 -8.89 -3.90 -15.23
N SER A 179 -9.55 -3.69 -14.09
CA SER A 179 -9.24 -2.55 -13.23
C SER A 179 -7.92 -2.85 -12.52
N VAL A 180 -6.89 -2.09 -12.84
CA VAL A 180 -5.56 -2.23 -12.23
C VAL A 180 -5.23 -0.96 -11.46
N ASP A 181 -4.84 -1.12 -10.19
CA ASP A 181 -4.33 -0.06 -9.34
C ASP A 181 -2.91 -0.42 -8.90
N ASP A 182 -1.96 0.43 -9.24
CA ASP A 182 -0.54 0.15 -9.12
C ASP A 182 0.22 1.26 -8.38
N ASN A 183 1.22 0.86 -7.58
CA ASN A 183 2.19 1.73 -6.95
C ASN A 183 3.48 0.92 -6.66
N ILE A 184 4.55 1.55 -6.21
CA ILE A 184 5.82 0.86 -5.98
C ILE A 184 5.74 -0.33 -4.99
N PHE A 185 4.77 -0.32 -4.09
CA PHE A 185 4.62 -1.37 -3.08
C PHE A 185 3.73 -2.52 -3.55
N HIS A 186 2.73 -2.24 -4.41
CA HIS A 186 1.59 -3.13 -4.58
C HIS A 186 0.96 -2.96 -5.97
N THR A 187 0.43 -4.05 -6.54
CA THR A 187 -0.50 -4.04 -7.67
C THR A 187 -1.77 -4.77 -7.28
N SER A 188 -2.91 -4.18 -7.60
CA SER A 188 -4.25 -4.73 -7.43
C SER A 188 -4.91 -4.93 -8.79
N THR A 189 -5.46 -6.11 -9.04
CA THR A 189 -6.23 -6.41 -10.26
C THR A 189 -7.61 -6.92 -9.88
N GLU A 190 -8.65 -6.27 -10.41
CA GLU A 190 -10.06 -6.57 -10.11
C GLU A 190 -10.89 -6.60 -11.40
N GLY A 191 -12.10 -7.16 -11.30
CA GLY A 191 -13.13 -7.10 -12.35
C GLY A 191 -13.13 -8.26 -13.33
N LYS A 192 -14.05 -8.23 -14.28
CA LYS A 192 -14.24 -9.25 -15.34
C LYS A 192 -14.43 -10.65 -14.76
N LEU A 193 -13.64 -11.61 -15.27
CA LEU A 193 -13.71 -13.01 -14.84
C LEU A 193 -13.39 -13.20 -13.35
N LEU A 194 -12.66 -12.26 -12.71
CA LEU A 194 -12.36 -12.31 -11.28
C LEU A 194 -13.57 -12.03 -10.40
N GLU A 195 -14.64 -11.40 -10.94
CA GLU A 195 -15.87 -11.16 -10.18
C GLU A 195 -16.57 -12.47 -9.78
N ASN A 196 -16.37 -13.53 -10.56
CA ASN A 196 -16.84 -14.86 -10.20
C ASN A 196 -15.75 -15.62 -9.43
N PRO A 197 -15.93 -15.92 -8.13
CA PRO A 197 -14.93 -16.60 -7.33
C PRO A 197 -14.65 -18.06 -7.75
N LYS A 198 -15.47 -18.64 -8.61
CA LYS A 198 -15.25 -19.98 -9.21
C LYS A 198 -14.12 -19.97 -10.25
N ASN A 199 -13.79 -18.81 -10.82
CA ASN A 199 -12.75 -18.70 -11.83
C ASN A 199 -11.38 -18.57 -11.17
N SER A 200 -10.37 -19.31 -11.61
CA SER A 200 -8.98 -19.07 -11.24
C SER A 200 -8.48 -17.75 -11.82
N ALA A 201 -7.55 -17.11 -11.12
CA ALA A 201 -6.84 -15.95 -11.63
C ALA A 201 -5.84 -16.38 -12.72
N PRO A 202 -5.99 -15.91 -13.98
CA PRO A 202 -5.09 -16.34 -15.06
C PRO A 202 -3.70 -15.69 -14.93
N ASP A 203 -2.66 -16.41 -15.34
CA ASP A 203 -1.26 -15.96 -15.21
C ASP A 203 -0.99 -14.58 -15.83
N PHE A 204 -1.67 -14.24 -16.92
CA PHE A 204 -1.41 -12.97 -17.64
C PHE A 204 -1.79 -11.70 -16.87
N ILE A 205 -2.56 -11.80 -15.78
CA ILE A 205 -2.91 -10.63 -14.96
C ILE A 205 -1.80 -10.25 -13.99
N PHE A 206 -0.89 -11.18 -13.69
CA PHE A 206 0.24 -10.92 -12.81
C PHE A 206 1.35 -10.19 -13.57
N GLN A 207 1.66 -8.98 -13.10
CA GLN A 207 2.59 -8.06 -13.80
C GLN A 207 3.97 -8.00 -13.14
N ARG A 208 4.07 -8.38 -11.86
CA ARG A 208 5.29 -8.24 -11.06
C ARG A 208 5.95 -9.55 -10.69
N THR A 209 5.20 -10.64 -10.80
CA THR A 209 5.67 -11.96 -10.36
C THR A 209 5.53 -12.97 -11.48
N VAL A 210 6.53 -13.82 -11.64
CA VAL A 210 6.41 -15.04 -12.46
C VAL A 210 5.56 -16.08 -11.74
N SER A 211 5.01 -17.07 -12.46
CA SER A 211 4.35 -18.18 -11.78
C SER A 211 5.40 -19.10 -11.08
N PRO A 212 4.99 -19.86 -10.06
CA PRO A 212 5.89 -20.81 -9.37
C PRO A 212 6.62 -21.76 -10.32
N GLU A 213 5.97 -22.21 -11.39
CA GLU A 213 6.53 -23.11 -12.40
C GLU A 213 7.66 -22.44 -13.18
N LYS A 214 7.50 -21.13 -13.50
CA LYS A 214 8.48 -20.33 -14.24
C LYS A 214 9.59 -19.76 -13.35
N ALA A 215 9.45 -19.86 -12.03
CA ALA A 215 10.48 -19.41 -11.09
C ALA A 215 11.71 -20.33 -11.15
N PRO A 216 12.93 -19.81 -10.85
CA PRO A 216 14.15 -20.58 -10.89
C PRO A 216 14.12 -21.85 -10.04
N ASN A 217 14.70 -22.94 -10.54
CA ASN A 217 14.87 -24.19 -9.80
C ASN A 217 15.96 -24.10 -8.71
N LYS A 218 16.83 -23.09 -8.78
CA LYS A 218 17.82 -22.79 -7.74
C LYS A 218 17.27 -21.71 -6.80
N SER A 219 17.33 -21.99 -5.49
CA SER A 219 16.89 -21.00 -4.48
C SER A 219 17.78 -19.75 -4.50
N SER A 220 17.19 -18.59 -4.21
CA SER A 220 17.87 -17.29 -4.08
C SER A 220 18.00 -16.90 -2.61
N ILE A 221 19.16 -16.39 -2.21
CA ILE A 221 19.37 -15.81 -0.89
C ILE A 221 19.34 -14.28 -1.02
N VAL A 222 18.56 -13.63 -0.16
CA VAL A 222 18.55 -12.17 -0.02
C VAL A 222 18.80 -11.78 1.42
N LYS A 223 19.73 -10.84 1.64
CA LYS A 223 20.03 -10.26 2.96
C LYS A 223 19.41 -8.87 3.03
N ILE A 224 18.67 -8.60 4.11
CA ILE A 224 18.09 -7.29 4.40
C ILE A 224 18.65 -6.78 5.72
N ASP A 225 19.23 -5.58 5.71
CA ASP A 225 19.80 -4.95 6.90
C ASP A 225 18.81 -3.91 7.45
N PHE A 226 18.62 -3.91 8.78
CA PHE A 226 17.68 -3.03 9.50
C PHE A 226 18.40 -2.10 10.46
N LYS A 227 17.92 -0.86 10.55
CA LYS A 227 18.29 0.11 11.58
C LYS A 227 17.04 0.75 12.17
N SER A 228 16.87 0.62 13.48
CA SER A 228 15.68 1.11 14.21
C SER A 228 14.36 0.66 13.55
N GLY A 229 14.30 -0.61 13.13
CA GLY A 229 13.13 -1.23 12.51
C GLY A 229 12.91 -0.92 11.04
N ASP A 230 13.64 0.04 10.44
CA ASP A 230 13.51 0.34 9.02
C ASP A 230 14.60 -0.38 8.20
N PRO A 231 14.27 -0.93 7.01
CA PRO A 231 15.26 -1.54 6.14
C PRO A 231 16.14 -0.46 5.51
N ILE A 232 17.46 -0.68 5.50
CA ILE A 232 18.45 0.30 5.04
C ILE A 232 19.36 -0.22 3.92
N ALA A 233 19.47 -1.54 3.77
CA ALA A 233 20.33 -2.14 2.74
C ALA A 233 19.82 -3.50 2.30
N VAL A 234 20.13 -3.86 1.05
CA VAL A 234 19.88 -5.19 0.47
C VAL A 234 21.20 -5.74 -0.06
N ASN A 235 21.57 -6.95 0.37
CA ASN A 235 22.80 -7.62 0.01
C ASN A 235 24.06 -6.74 0.25
N GLY A 236 24.07 -6.00 1.39
CA GLY A 236 25.17 -5.14 1.81
C GLY A 236 25.20 -3.75 1.14
N LYS A 237 24.35 -3.49 0.13
CA LYS A 237 24.29 -2.19 -0.54
C LYS A 237 23.16 -1.34 0.02
N LYS A 238 23.45 -0.11 0.44
CA LYS A 238 22.46 0.89 0.89
C LYS A 238 21.74 1.50 -0.31
N PHE A 239 20.46 1.81 -0.13
CA PHE A 239 19.60 2.43 -1.12
C PHE A 239 18.67 3.46 -0.47
N SER A 240 18.12 4.39 -1.30
CA SER A 240 16.96 5.17 -0.87
C SER A 240 15.74 4.25 -0.67
N PRO A 241 14.73 4.66 0.12
CA PRO A 241 13.58 3.81 0.41
C PRO A 241 12.90 3.19 -0.81
N SER A 242 12.64 3.99 -1.83
CA SER A 242 11.99 3.52 -3.06
C SER A 242 12.88 2.57 -3.87
N LYS A 243 14.17 2.88 -4.00
CA LYS A 243 15.14 2.01 -4.70
C LYS A 243 15.33 0.68 -3.98
N LEU A 244 15.33 0.69 -2.63
CA LEU A 244 15.40 -0.52 -1.82
C LEU A 244 14.19 -1.42 -2.08
N LEU A 245 12.99 -0.86 -2.00
CA LEU A 245 11.77 -1.60 -2.26
C LEU A 245 11.70 -2.12 -3.70
N GLY A 246 12.09 -1.31 -4.69
CA GLY A 246 12.18 -1.72 -6.09
C GLY A 246 13.13 -2.90 -6.28
N LYS A 247 14.29 -2.91 -5.59
CA LYS A 247 15.22 -4.05 -5.63
C LYS A 247 14.62 -5.31 -5.02
N LEU A 248 13.89 -5.18 -3.91
CA LEU A 248 13.18 -6.30 -3.29
C LEU A 248 12.04 -6.82 -4.16
N ASN A 249 11.28 -5.92 -4.80
CA ASN A 249 10.22 -6.30 -5.76
C ASN A 249 10.78 -7.17 -6.88
N TYR A 250 11.90 -6.75 -7.49
CA TYR A 250 12.55 -7.51 -8.56
C TYR A 250 12.98 -8.90 -8.09
N ILE A 251 13.68 -8.99 -6.94
CA ILE A 251 14.16 -10.27 -6.41
C ILE A 251 12.99 -11.19 -6.06
N ALA A 252 11.98 -10.69 -5.37
CA ALA A 252 10.81 -11.45 -4.94
C ALA A 252 9.97 -11.92 -6.14
N GLY A 253 9.68 -11.00 -7.08
CA GLY A 253 8.89 -11.29 -8.26
C GLY A 253 9.49 -12.37 -9.14
N LYS A 254 10.81 -12.34 -9.35
CA LYS A 254 11.54 -13.40 -10.06
C LYS A 254 11.44 -14.78 -9.40
N ASN A 255 11.21 -14.82 -8.08
CA ASN A 255 11.06 -16.06 -7.31
C ASN A 255 9.58 -16.39 -7.02
N ALA A 256 8.62 -15.81 -7.75
CA ALA A 256 7.18 -16.02 -7.62
C ALA A 256 6.59 -15.61 -6.25
N VAL A 257 7.27 -14.76 -5.49
CA VAL A 257 6.83 -14.35 -4.14
C VAL A 257 5.91 -13.13 -4.21
N GLY A 258 4.78 -13.17 -3.48
CA GLY A 258 3.96 -12.01 -3.20
C GLY A 258 2.61 -11.96 -3.90
N ARG A 259 2.11 -13.09 -4.45
CA ARG A 259 0.75 -13.21 -5.00
C ARG A 259 -0.26 -13.49 -3.89
N VAL A 260 -1.40 -12.83 -3.95
CA VAL A 260 -2.54 -13.06 -3.05
C VAL A 260 -3.84 -12.97 -3.87
N ASP A 261 -4.74 -13.93 -3.68
CA ASP A 261 -6.11 -13.91 -4.18
C ASP A 261 -7.04 -13.89 -2.97
N LEU A 262 -7.85 -12.85 -2.83
CA LEU A 262 -8.62 -12.58 -1.63
C LEU A 262 -10.03 -12.10 -1.97
N VAL A 263 -11.01 -12.67 -1.27
CA VAL A 263 -12.35 -12.08 -1.14
C VAL A 263 -12.40 -11.31 0.16
N GLU A 264 -12.32 -9.99 0.08
CA GLU A 264 -12.24 -9.08 1.24
C GLU A 264 -13.58 -8.44 1.58
N ASN A 265 -13.74 -8.03 2.84
CA ASN A 265 -14.87 -7.23 3.27
C ASN A 265 -14.53 -5.74 3.13
N ARG A 266 -15.18 -5.06 2.18
CA ARG A 266 -15.01 -3.61 2.01
C ARG A 266 -15.65 -2.82 3.14
N PHE A 267 -15.06 -1.70 3.50
CA PHE A 267 -15.57 -0.81 4.56
C PHE A 267 -17.01 -0.35 4.31
N ILE A 268 -17.38 -0.21 3.05
CA ILE A 268 -18.76 0.14 2.64
C ILE A 268 -19.76 -1.01 2.74
N GLY A 269 -19.39 -2.16 3.31
CA GLY A 269 -20.30 -3.27 3.64
C GLY A 269 -20.51 -4.32 2.55
N ILE A 270 -19.70 -4.36 1.49
CA ILE A 270 -19.78 -5.38 0.44
C ILE A 270 -18.52 -6.25 0.39
N LYS A 271 -18.69 -7.50 -0.09
CA LYS A 271 -17.55 -8.36 -0.41
C LYS A 271 -17.06 -8.08 -1.84
N SER A 272 -15.74 -8.12 -2.03
CA SER A 272 -15.10 -7.97 -3.32
C SER A 272 -13.87 -8.85 -3.43
N ARG A 273 -13.65 -9.45 -4.60
CA ARG A 273 -12.44 -10.20 -4.87
C ARG A 273 -11.41 -9.30 -5.54
N GLY A 274 -10.20 -9.32 -5.01
CA GLY A 274 -9.02 -8.70 -5.59
C GLY A 274 -7.88 -9.70 -5.70
N VAL A 275 -7.10 -9.61 -6.77
CA VAL A 275 -5.84 -10.33 -6.93
C VAL A 275 -4.70 -9.34 -6.80
N TYR A 276 -3.81 -9.61 -5.87
CA TYR A 276 -2.80 -8.67 -5.41
C TYR A 276 -1.40 -9.21 -5.61
N GLU A 277 -0.47 -8.31 -5.91
CA GLU A 277 0.96 -8.60 -5.97
C GLU A 277 1.70 -7.61 -5.07
N THR A 278 2.37 -8.13 -4.04
CA THR A 278 3.17 -7.32 -3.11
C THR A 278 4.52 -7.97 -2.84
N PRO A 279 5.35 -8.16 -3.87
CA PRO A 279 6.54 -9.01 -3.78
C PRO A 279 7.57 -8.51 -2.75
N GLY A 280 8.06 -7.29 -2.85
CA GLY A 280 9.02 -6.73 -1.91
C GLY A 280 8.44 -6.51 -0.52
N GLY A 281 7.15 -6.16 -0.43
CA GLY A 281 6.44 -6.03 0.83
C GLY A 281 6.35 -7.35 1.60
N THR A 282 6.14 -8.45 0.92
CA THR A 282 6.15 -9.80 1.50
C THR A 282 7.53 -10.12 2.10
N LEU A 283 8.63 -9.83 1.38
CA LEU A 283 9.97 -10.01 1.94
C LEU A 283 10.21 -9.13 3.16
N LEU A 284 9.82 -7.86 3.10
CA LEU A 284 9.96 -6.94 4.24
C LEU A 284 9.18 -7.43 5.46
N MET A 285 7.95 -7.91 5.28
CA MET A 285 7.12 -8.43 6.37
C MET A 285 7.78 -9.64 7.04
N HIS A 286 8.24 -10.63 6.27
CA HIS A 286 8.94 -11.80 6.81
C HIS A 286 10.24 -11.42 7.51
N ALA A 287 11.07 -10.58 6.91
CA ALA A 287 12.34 -10.16 7.47
C ALA A 287 12.17 -9.32 8.74
N HIS A 288 11.20 -8.39 8.75
CA HIS A 288 10.93 -7.55 9.91
C HIS A 288 10.43 -8.36 11.11
N ARG A 289 9.49 -9.29 10.91
CA ARG A 289 9.07 -10.22 11.98
C ARG A 289 10.26 -11.04 12.50
N ALA A 290 11.13 -11.48 11.61
CA ALA A 290 12.29 -12.29 11.97
C ALA A 290 13.33 -11.51 12.79
N ILE A 291 13.60 -10.23 12.49
CA ILE A 291 14.52 -9.43 13.30
C ILE A 291 13.90 -9.02 14.63
N GLU A 292 12.61 -8.69 14.68
CA GLU A 292 11.91 -8.39 15.93
C GLU A 292 11.93 -9.59 16.89
N SER A 293 11.74 -10.81 16.39
CA SER A 293 11.70 -12.03 17.23
C SER A 293 12.96 -12.27 18.05
N VAL A 294 14.10 -11.69 17.66
CA VAL A 294 15.38 -11.82 18.39
C VAL A 294 15.80 -10.54 19.10
N THR A 295 15.14 -9.40 18.84
CA THR A 295 15.55 -8.10 19.40
C THR A 295 14.56 -7.52 20.41
N LEU A 296 13.28 -7.90 20.34
CA LEU A 296 12.24 -7.43 21.25
C LEU A 296 11.93 -8.47 22.33
N ASP A 297 11.52 -7.99 23.49
CA ASP A 297 11.02 -8.83 24.57
C ASP A 297 9.57 -9.27 24.32
N LYS A 298 9.17 -10.34 25.00
CA LYS A 298 7.83 -10.97 24.93
C LYS A 298 6.69 -9.96 25.06
N ASP A 299 6.74 -9.11 26.09
CA ASP A 299 5.63 -8.21 26.40
C ASP A 299 5.42 -7.16 25.31
N THR A 300 6.53 -6.64 24.75
CA THR A 300 6.50 -5.72 23.61
C THR A 300 5.92 -6.39 22.37
N MET A 301 6.37 -7.61 22.06
CA MET A 301 5.84 -8.37 20.91
C MET A 301 4.35 -8.65 21.05
N HIS A 302 3.91 -9.18 22.20
CA HIS A 302 2.51 -9.49 22.43
C HIS A 302 1.60 -8.24 22.43
N LYS A 303 2.09 -7.09 22.92
CA LYS A 303 1.35 -5.82 22.79
C LYS A 303 1.14 -5.44 21.33
N LYS A 304 2.17 -5.58 20.49
CA LYS A 304 2.07 -5.30 19.05
C LYS A 304 1.08 -6.26 18.36
N GLU A 305 1.15 -7.55 18.64
CA GLU A 305 0.25 -8.55 18.06
C GLU A 305 -1.21 -8.30 18.41
N LYS A 306 -1.51 -7.91 19.66
CA LYS A 306 -2.87 -7.59 20.10
C LYS A 306 -3.49 -6.41 19.34
N ILE A 307 -2.70 -5.41 18.98
CA ILE A 307 -3.21 -4.22 18.32
C ILE A 307 -3.20 -4.31 16.79
N MET A 308 -2.46 -5.26 16.22
CA MET A 308 -2.26 -5.37 14.77
C MET A 308 -3.57 -5.46 13.98
N PRO A 309 -4.59 -6.27 14.35
CA PRO A 309 -5.83 -6.34 13.60
C PRO A 309 -6.55 -4.98 13.55
N ARG A 310 -6.64 -4.29 14.70
CA ARG A 310 -7.27 -2.96 14.74
C ARG A 310 -6.47 -1.90 14.00
N TYR A 311 -5.14 -1.97 14.08
CA TYR A 311 -4.26 -1.08 13.33
C TYR A 311 -4.42 -1.27 11.81
N ALA A 312 -4.49 -2.53 11.34
CA ALA A 312 -4.73 -2.86 9.94
C ALA A 312 -6.12 -2.41 9.47
N GLU A 313 -7.17 -2.62 10.29
CA GLU A 313 -8.54 -2.17 10.02
C GLU A 313 -8.63 -0.64 9.85
N LEU A 314 -8.01 0.13 10.75
CA LEU A 314 -8.00 1.59 10.64
C LEU A 314 -7.34 2.06 9.34
N ILE A 315 -6.22 1.42 8.95
CA ILE A 315 -5.56 1.73 7.68
C ILE A 315 -6.45 1.36 6.50
N TYR A 316 -7.04 0.17 6.52
CA TYR A 316 -7.92 -0.30 5.46
C TYR A 316 -9.11 0.64 5.23
N ASN A 317 -9.72 1.10 6.32
CA ASN A 317 -10.88 1.98 6.33
C ASN A 317 -10.55 3.46 6.00
N GLY A 318 -9.27 3.81 5.83
CA GLY A 318 -8.86 5.18 5.46
C GLY A 318 -8.55 6.11 6.65
N TYR A 319 -8.55 5.59 7.87
CA TYR A 319 -8.25 6.35 9.08
C TYR A 319 -6.75 6.56 9.35
N TRP A 320 -5.94 6.69 8.29
CA TRP A 320 -4.49 6.89 8.41
C TRP A 320 -4.11 8.07 9.32
N PHE A 321 -4.87 9.16 9.27
CA PHE A 321 -4.62 10.38 10.06
C PHE A 321 -5.44 10.47 11.35
N SER A 322 -6.13 9.39 11.78
CA SER A 322 -6.92 9.40 12.99
C SER A 322 -6.05 9.41 14.26
N LYS A 323 -6.57 10.02 15.32
CA LYS A 323 -5.93 10.03 16.65
C LYS A 323 -5.68 8.60 17.17
N GLU A 324 -6.61 7.66 16.89
CA GLU A 324 -6.50 6.26 17.29
C GLU A 324 -5.32 5.59 16.58
N ARG A 325 -5.22 5.71 15.24
CA ARG A 325 -4.11 5.13 14.49
C ARG A 325 -2.76 5.68 14.97
N PHE A 326 -2.66 6.98 15.30
CA PHE A 326 -1.44 7.56 15.86
C PHE A 326 -1.10 6.99 17.24
N LYS A 327 -2.10 6.75 18.10
CA LYS A 327 -1.89 6.07 19.39
C LYS A 327 -1.35 4.65 19.19
N LEU A 328 -1.94 3.89 18.27
CA LEU A 328 -1.45 2.54 17.95
C LEU A 328 -0.04 2.57 17.34
N GLN A 329 0.28 3.56 16.49
CA GLN A 329 1.63 3.71 15.95
C GLN A 329 2.69 3.90 17.05
N ARG A 330 2.38 4.62 18.12
CA ARG A 330 3.30 4.76 19.26
C ARG A 330 3.58 3.40 19.91
N ILE A 331 2.59 2.52 19.98
CA ILE A 331 2.78 1.15 20.49
C ILE A 331 3.61 0.34 19.50
N VAL A 332 3.34 0.45 18.21
CA VAL A 332 4.13 -0.19 17.13
C VAL A 332 5.61 0.20 17.23
N ASP A 333 5.88 1.48 17.50
CA ASP A 333 7.24 2.03 17.53
C ASP A 333 7.94 1.88 18.91
N LEU A 334 7.28 1.25 19.91
CA LEU A 334 7.91 0.92 21.19
C LEU A 334 9.17 0.09 20.95
N LYS A 335 10.26 0.51 21.57
CA LYS A 335 11.57 -0.16 21.49
C LYS A 335 12.11 -0.39 20.07
N ARG A 336 11.58 0.31 19.04
CA ARG A 336 12.08 0.18 17.65
C ARG A 336 13.58 0.44 17.54
N SER A 337 14.14 1.28 18.39
CA SER A 337 15.59 1.56 18.43
C SER A 337 16.44 0.31 18.68
N LYS A 338 15.87 -0.76 19.26
CA LYS A 338 16.51 -2.05 19.46
C LYS A 338 16.48 -2.95 18.23
N VAL A 339 15.59 -2.69 17.27
CA VAL A 339 15.40 -3.52 16.08
C VAL A 339 16.49 -3.18 15.05
N ASN A 340 17.68 -3.73 15.27
CA ASN A 340 18.87 -3.53 14.44
C ASN A 340 19.49 -4.87 14.09
N GLY A 341 20.01 -5.00 12.88
CA GLY A 341 20.70 -6.22 12.45
C GLY A 341 20.35 -6.60 11.03
N SER A 342 20.55 -7.85 10.68
CA SER A 342 20.29 -8.38 9.34
C SER A 342 19.55 -9.70 9.39
N VAL A 343 18.71 -9.90 8.38
CA VAL A 343 18.01 -11.16 8.12
C VAL A 343 18.39 -11.65 6.73
N LYS A 344 18.74 -12.93 6.61
CA LYS A 344 18.85 -13.62 5.34
C LYS A 344 17.58 -14.44 5.11
N LEU A 345 16.98 -14.26 3.95
CA LEU A 345 15.82 -15.02 3.47
C LEU A 345 16.26 -15.92 2.32
N ARG A 346 15.78 -17.16 2.32
CA ARG A 346 15.88 -18.08 1.18
C ARG A 346 14.54 -18.09 0.46
N LEU A 347 14.56 -17.78 -0.84
CA LEU A 347 13.39 -17.72 -1.69
C LEU A 347 13.38 -18.92 -2.63
N TYR A 348 12.26 -19.59 -2.74
CA TYR A 348 12.12 -20.72 -3.65
C TYR A 348 10.65 -20.92 -4.06
N LYS A 349 10.37 -20.74 -5.34
CA LYS A 349 9.05 -21.01 -5.97
C LYS A 349 7.87 -20.50 -5.15
N GLY A 350 7.89 -19.19 -4.84
CA GLY A 350 6.84 -18.51 -4.06
C GLY A 350 7.00 -18.56 -2.54
N ASN A 351 7.89 -19.40 -2.02
CA ASN A 351 8.12 -19.54 -0.59
C ASN A 351 9.20 -18.56 -0.09
N VAL A 352 9.00 -18.03 1.12
CA VAL A 352 9.97 -17.23 1.86
C VAL A 352 10.35 -17.96 3.13
N ILE A 353 11.59 -18.39 3.21
CA ILE A 353 12.12 -19.17 4.33
C ILE A 353 13.16 -18.32 5.07
N ILE A 354 13.02 -18.21 6.39
CA ILE A 354 14.03 -17.52 7.21
C ILE A 354 15.29 -18.38 7.26
N HIS A 355 16.39 -17.87 6.69
CA HIS A 355 17.67 -18.57 6.65
C HIS A 355 18.54 -18.27 7.86
N SER A 356 18.69 -16.98 8.25
CA SER A 356 19.44 -16.58 9.45
C SER A 356 19.06 -15.17 9.92
N ARG A 357 19.38 -14.90 11.19
CA ARG A 357 19.22 -13.60 11.85
C ARG A 357 20.54 -13.24 12.53
N ILE A 358 21.00 -12.01 12.37
CA ILE A 358 22.24 -11.50 12.97
C ILE A 358 21.94 -10.15 13.60
N THR A 359 22.18 -10.02 14.90
CA THR A 359 22.03 -8.76 15.64
C THR A 359 22.99 -8.68 16.80
N LYS A 360 23.43 -7.46 17.13
CA LYS A 360 24.20 -7.14 18.36
C LYS A 360 23.28 -6.84 19.54
N SER A 361 21.98 -6.56 19.28
CA SER A 361 20.97 -6.18 20.30
C SER A 361 20.05 -7.35 20.62
N SER A 362 20.58 -8.57 20.74
CA SER A 362 19.77 -9.78 20.94
C SER A 362 19.13 -9.83 22.31
N ALA A 363 17.81 -10.04 22.36
CA ALA A 363 17.10 -10.48 23.55
C ALA A 363 17.16 -12.02 23.72
N TYR A 364 17.59 -12.73 22.67
CA TYR A 364 17.78 -14.17 22.65
C TYR A 364 19.17 -14.53 23.20
N SER A 365 19.24 -15.45 24.14
CA SER A 365 20.48 -15.91 24.75
C SER A 365 20.69 -17.41 24.52
N MET A 366 21.67 -17.75 23.70
CA MET A 366 22.04 -19.15 23.46
C MET A 366 22.36 -19.91 24.75
N LYS A 367 23.03 -19.24 25.69
CA LYS A 367 23.38 -19.85 27.00
C LYS A 367 22.15 -20.26 27.82
N LYS A 368 21.03 -19.51 27.72
CA LYS A 368 19.80 -19.78 28.49
C LYS A 368 18.91 -20.84 27.87
N VAL A 369 18.97 -21.06 26.56
CA VAL A 369 18.09 -21.98 25.83
C VAL A 369 18.78 -23.28 25.44
N SER A 370 20.11 -23.41 25.70
CA SER A 370 20.86 -24.65 25.44
C SER A 370 20.30 -25.78 26.31
N PHE A 371 20.19 -26.95 25.68
CA PHE A 371 19.86 -28.21 26.39
C PHE A 371 21.07 -28.77 27.15
N GLU A 372 22.26 -28.20 26.91
CA GLU A 372 23.47 -28.52 27.69
C GLU A 372 23.32 -28.03 29.11
N GLU A 373 23.96 -28.72 30.04
CA GLU A 373 23.92 -28.38 31.46
C GLU A 373 24.42 -26.92 31.68
N ASN A 374 23.59 -26.11 32.33
CA ASN A 374 23.82 -24.68 32.48
C ASN A 374 23.68 -24.25 33.94
N LYS A 375 24.80 -23.88 34.57
CA LYS A 375 24.86 -23.40 35.96
C LYS A 375 24.00 -22.14 36.22
N THR A 376 23.53 -21.44 35.19
CA THR A 376 22.68 -20.25 35.32
C THR A 376 21.20 -20.56 35.37
N PHE A 377 20.77 -21.81 35.07
CA PHE A 377 19.37 -22.22 35.09
C PHE A 377 19.03 -22.80 36.46
N ASN A 378 18.23 -22.07 37.24
CA ASN A 378 17.76 -22.53 38.56
C ASN A 378 16.40 -23.18 38.43
N LYS A 379 16.34 -24.50 38.57
CA LYS A 379 15.10 -25.32 38.50
C LYS A 379 14.05 -24.87 39.51
N SER A 380 14.43 -24.44 40.73
CA SER A 380 13.50 -23.98 41.77
C SER A 380 12.76 -22.69 41.37
N ASN A 381 13.34 -21.84 40.54
CA ASN A 381 12.66 -20.64 40.04
C ASN A 381 11.50 -21.00 39.09
N VAL A 382 11.63 -22.07 38.32
CA VAL A 382 10.55 -22.55 37.43
C VAL A 382 9.39 -23.09 38.24
N GLU A 383 9.67 -23.86 39.29
CA GLU A 383 8.64 -24.39 40.20
C GLU A 383 7.88 -23.26 40.91
N ARG A 384 8.61 -22.24 41.44
CA ARG A 384 7.98 -21.03 42.02
C ARG A 384 7.11 -20.30 41.02
N PHE A 385 7.56 -20.15 39.80
CA PHE A 385 6.83 -19.51 38.70
C PHE A 385 5.54 -20.30 38.41
N ILE A 386 5.63 -21.62 38.28
CA ILE A 386 4.45 -22.48 38.05
C ILE A 386 3.45 -22.36 39.24
N ASN A 387 3.94 -22.42 40.45
CA ASN A 387 3.08 -22.32 41.65
C ASN A 387 2.40 -20.93 41.75
N PHE A 388 3.07 -19.87 41.36
CA PHE A 388 2.45 -18.55 41.28
C PHE A 388 1.33 -18.51 40.23
N HIS A 389 1.53 -19.12 39.06
CA HIS A 389 0.54 -19.10 37.97
C HIS A 389 -0.63 -20.07 38.23
N LYS A 390 -0.47 -21.17 38.98
CA LYS A 390 -1.57 -22.03 39.37
C LYS A 390 -2.68 -21.28 40.11
N LYS A 391 -2.34 -20.20 40.85
CA LYS A 391 -3.32 -19.34 41.52
C LYS A 391 -4.29 -18.62 40.59
N LYS A 392 -3.93 -18.47 39.31
CA LYS A 392 -4.77 -17.82 38.27
C LYS A 392 -5.79 -18.79 37.65
N LEU A 393 -5.73 -20.08 37.98
CA LEU A 393 -6.66 -21.10 37.47
C LEU A 393 -7.86 -21.30 38.39
N LYS A 394 -7.81 -20.68 39.57
CA LYS A 394 -8.91 -20.60 40.54
C LYS A 394 -9.46 -19.16 40.52
#